data_6c0a950ba2a045797a66be4932f57b80
#
_entry.id   6c0a950ba2a045797a66be4932f57b80
#
_cell.length_a   1.000
_cell.length_b   1.000
_cell.length_c   1.000
_cell.angle_alpha   90.00
_cell.angle_beta   90.00
_cell.angle_gamma   90.00
#
_symmetry.space_group_name_H-M   'P 1'
#
loop_
_entity.id
_entity.type
_entity.pdbx_description
1 polymer ?
#
loop_
_entity_poly.entity_id
_entity_poly.type
_entity_poly.pdbx_seq_one_letter_code
_entity_poly.pdbx_strand_id
1 'polypeptide(L)'
;MRCWTNLSIMRTFLKKKGIPLSRAPMKSLDLPDVQSRLASSQFKLTRVGVTGVKKLVHIQRPQKTSVLPLTVTLDLFVDLPASQKGSHMSRNLELVSEIIDQTLKTPVSDLESFCATTAELLLKKHEYATVSEVKAEADYFLDVRYPSGQTGVEPYKLIAEARAHRNGDLKKLIGVKVIGMTACPCAMEVVRKLEGQKKTCFAPTHNQRNIGTLLIEVPRGTQLVDADDMIQIVENSFSSPTYSILKRREEAELVLKAHSKPKFVEDVVRDMLSAVLRKYIDLPNEVLVIARSESEESIHKHNAFAERVTTIGELRN
;
A
#
# COMPACT_ATOMS: atom_id res chain seq x y z
N MET A 1 1.15 26.14 24.84
CA MET A 1 0.23 27.16 25.37
C MET A 1 0.64 28.52 24.89
N ARG A 2 -0.08 29.10 23.99
CA ARG A 2 -0.54 30.47 23.81
C ARG A 2 -1.10 30.58 22.40
N CYS A 3 -2.39 30.41 22.37
CA CYS A 3 -3.25 30.52 21.21
C CYS A 3 -3.26 31.97 20.71
N TRP A 4 -3.27 32.15 19.42
CA TRP A 4 -3.29 33.39 18.69
C TRP A 4 -4.53 34.20 18.97
N THR A 5 -4.43 35.19 19.82
CA THR A 5 -5.41 36.29 19.96
C THR A 5 -4.71 37.59 19.58
N ASN A 6 -4.63 37.89 18.29
CA ASN A 6 -4.23 39.25 17.86
C ASN A 6 -5.05 39.74 16.66
N LEU A 7 -6.39 39.71 16.83
CA LEU A 7 -7.32 40.47 16.00
C LEU A 7 -7.02 42.00 15.98
N SER A 8 -6.30 42.50 16.98
CA SER A 8 -5.92 43.93 17.05
C SER A 8 -4.84 44.30 16.04
N ILE A 9 -3.83 43.44 15.80
CA ILE A 9 -2.75 43.66 14.83
C ILE A 9 -3.31 43.64 13.41
N MET A 10 -4.18 42.67 13.12
CA MET A 10 -4.82 42.57 11.81
C MET A 10 -5.75 43.77 11.52
N ARG A 11 -6.48 44.28 12.52
CA ARG A 11 -7.29 45.48 12.42
C ARG A 11 -6.43 46.75 12.16
N THR A 12 -5.26 46.85 12.78
CA THR A 12 -4.35 47.99 12.59
C THR A 12 -3.70 47.96 11.19
N PHE A 13 -3.39 46.79 10.70
CA PHE A 13 -2.82 46.63 9.34
C PHE A 13 -3.83 46.96 8.24
N LEU A 14 -5.08 46.53 8.39
CA LEU A 14 -6.17 46.80 7.45
C LEU A 14 -6.58 48.30 7.46
N LYS A 15 -6.58 48.94 8.62
CA LYS A 15 -6.82 50.38 8.73
C LYS A 15 -5.75 51.23 8.05
N LYS A 16 -4.47 50.82 8.06
CA LYS A 16 -3.36 51.51 7.37
C LYS A 16 -3.44 51.42 5.84
N LYS A 17 -4.18 50.45 5.29
CA LYS A 17 -4.38 50.29 3.84
C LYS A 17 -5.74 50.83 3.35
N GLY A 18 -6.50 51.56 4.18
CA GLY A 18 -7.76 52.16 3.72
C GLY A 18 -8.88 51.13 3.37
N ILE A 19 -8.78 49.90 3.86
CA ILE A 19 -9.81 48.89 3.62
C ILE A 19 -10.93 49.06 4.66
N PRO A 20 -12.14 49.40 4.23
CA PRO A 20 -13.23 49.65 5.17
C PRO A 20 -13.65 48.37 5.89
N LEU A 21 -13.51 48.33 7.21
CA LEU A 21 -14.04 47.28 8.09
C LEU A 21 -15.54 47.53 8.33
N SER A 22 -16.39 47.49 7.33
CA SER A 22 -17.83 47.45 7.54
C SER A 22 -18.25 46.05 7.96
N ARG A 23 -18.80 45.90 9.15
CA ARG A 23 -19.58 44.73 9.55
C ARG A 23 -20.97 44.74 8.88
N ALA A 24 -20.98 44.70 7.57
CA ALA A 24 -22.14 44.19 6.85
C ALA A 24 -22.18 42.68 7.07
N PRO A 25 -23.35 42.03 7.32
CA PRO A 25 -23.44 40.59 7.25
C PRO A 25 -22.87 40.19 5.87
N MET A 26 -21.88 39.29 5.84
CA MET A 26 -21.33 38.74 4.59
C MET A 26 -22.52 38.10 3.84
N LYS A 27 -23.22 38.89 3.03
CA LYS A 27 -24.00 38.34 1.93
C LYS A 27 -23.02 37.43 1.21
N SER A 28 -23.42 36.20 0.92
CA SER A 28 -22.61 35.21 0.20
C SER A 28 -21.87 35.92 -0.93
N LEU A 29 -20.57 36.20 -0.73
CA LEU A 29 -19.72 36.62 -1.84
C LEU A 29 -19.76 35.47 -2.82
N ASP A 30 -20.27 35.76 -4.00
CA ASP A 30 -20.23 34.81 -5.11
C ASP A 30 -18.77 34.65 -5.53
N LEU A 31 -18.09 33.67 -4.92
CA LEU A 31 -16.68 33.40 -5.17
C LEU A 31 -16.56 32.64 -6.49
N PRO A 32 -15.65 33.06 -7.39
CA PRO A 32 -15.55 32.45 -8.70
C PRO A 32 -15.07 31.00 -8.60
N ASP A 33 -15.84 30.07 -9.16
CA ASP A 33 -15.42 28.68 -9.37
C ASP A 33 -14.47 28.61 -10.58
N VAL A 34 -13.16 28.69 -10.29
CA VAL A 34 -12.11 28.65 -11.31
C VAL A 34 -11.90 27.23 -11.84
N GLN A 35 -12.17 26.22 -11.01
CA GLN A 35 -11.99 24.82 -11.35
C GLN A 35 -12.95 24.38 -12.46
N SER A 36 -14.19 24.86 -12.45
CA SER A 36 -15.21 24.54 -13.44
C SER A 36 -15.06 25.27 -14.77
N ARG A 37 -14.09 26.19 -14.89
CA ARG A 37 -13.82 26.88 -16.16
C ARG A 37 -13.21 25.95 -17.19
N LEU A 38 -13.25 26.36 -18.46
CA LEU A 38 -12.55 25.68 -19.55
C LEU A 38 -11.02 25.74 -19.32
N ALA A 39 -10.34 24.64 -19.59
CA ALA A 39 -8.89 24.61 -19.62
C ALA A 39 -8.37 25.31 -20.89
N SER A 40 -7.19 25.95 -20.78
CA SER A 40 -6.52 26.56 -21.96
C SER A 40 -6.05 25.49 -22.96
N SER A 41 -5.69 24.30 -22.45
CA SER A 41 -5.31 23.13 -23.25
C SER A 41 -6.27 21.99 -22.92
N GLN A 42 -6.98 21.49 -23.95
CA GLN A 42 -8.07 20.53 -23.77
C GLN A 42 -7.58 19.08 -23.82
N PHE A 43 -6.78 18.70 -22.83
CA PHE A 43 -6.37 17.30 -22.64
C PHE A 43 -7.09 16.70 -21.44
N LYS A 44 -7.64 15.50 -21.61
CA LYS A 44 -8.14 14.68 -20.50
C LYS A 44 -6.97 14.25 -19.61
N LEU A 45 -7.13 14.33 -18.28
CA LEU A 45 -6.15 13.80 -17.33
C LEU A 45 -6.65 12.50 -16.71
N THR A 46 -5.76 11.51 -16.61
CA THR A 46 -6.11 10.19 -16.09
C THR A 46 -6.24 10.19 -14.57
N ARG A 47 -5.39 10.96 -13.87
CA ARG A 47 -5.37 11.04 -12.41
C ARG A 47 -5.15 12.47 -11.96
N VAL A 48 -6.08 12.99 -11.18
CA VAL A 48 -5.99 14.28 -10.49
C VAL A 48 -6.52 14.10 -9.08
N GLY A 49 -5.78 14.52 -8.07
CA GLY A 49 -6.23 14.27 -6.70
C GLY A 49 -5.24 14.72 -5.63
N VAL A 50 -5.31 14.10 -4.49
CA VAL A 50 -4.47 14.36 -3.32
C VAL A 50 -3.69 13.12 -2.93
N THR A 51 -2.45 13.29 -2.47
CA THR A 51 -1.55 12.21 -2.06
C THR A 51 -1.01 12.45 -0.66
N GLY A 52 -0.62 11.35 0.02
CA GLY A 52 0.03 11.42 1.32
C GLY A 52 -0.88 11.86 2.48
N VAL A 53 -2.19 11.70 2.35
CA VAL A 53 -3.17 12.08 3.39
C VAL A 53 -3.13 11.05 4.51
N LYS A 54 -2.58 11.42 5.67
CA LYS A 54 -2.50 10.51 6.83
C LYS A 54 -3.76 10.61 7.69
N LYS A 55 -4.35 9.46 7.99
CA LYS A 55 -5.58 9.32 8.78
C LYS A 55 -5.54 8.07 9.65
N LEU A 56 -6.34 8.06 10.71
CA LEU A 56 -6.58 6.89 11.55
C LEU A 56 -7.88 6.22 11.10
N VAL A 57 -7.79 4.95 10.70
CA VAL A 57 -8.94 4.13 10.28
C VAL A 57 -9.14 3.00 11.28
N HIS A 58 -10.37 2.75 11.69
CA HIS A 58 -10.73 1.69 12.62
C HIS A 58 -11.25 0.48 11.84
N ILE A 59 -10.55 -0.65 11.97
CA ILE A 59 -10.89 -1.91 11.30
C ILE A 59 -11.28 -2.93 12.36
N GLN A 60 -12.39 -3.63 12.13
CA GLN A 60 -12.81 -4.78 12.93
C GLN A 60 -12.99 -5.99 12.02
N ARG A 61 -12.01 -6.88 12.01
CA ARG A 61 -12.09 -8.11 11.23
C ARG A 61 -13.25 -8.98 11.73
N PRO A 62 -14.02 -9.65 10.86
CA PRO A 62 -15.18 -10.45 11.24
C PRO A 62 -14.89 -11.54 12.28
N GLN A 63 -13.66 -12.02 12.35
CA GLN A 63 -13.23 -13.09 13.25
C GLN A 63 -12.57 -12.60 14.54
N LYS A 64 -12.39 -11.27 14.71
CA LYS A 64 -11.75 -10.66 15.88
C LYS A 64 -12.72 -9.69 16.58
N THR A 65 -12.82 -9.80 17.90
CA THR A 65 -13.66 -8.90 18.72
C THR A 65 -13.00 -7.54 18.94
N SER A 66 -11.68 -7.43 18.76
CA SER A 66 -10.94 -6.19 18.95
C SER A 66 -10.95 -5.31 17.71
N VAL A 67 -11.15 -4.01 17.91
CA VAL A 67 -10.97 -3.00 16.88
C VAL A 67 -9.48 -2.68 16.74
N LEU A 68 -8.97 -2.73 15.51
CA LEU A 68 -7.59 -2.41 15.17
C LEU A 68 -7.53 -0.99 14.58
N PRO A 69 -6.92 -0.01 15.30
CA PRO A 69 -6.67 1.30 14.73
C PRO A 69 -5.43 1.24 13.83
N LEU A 70 -5.58 1.61 12.56
CA LEU A 70 -4.48 1.69 11.59
C LEU A 70 -4.19 3.14 11.24
N THR A 71 -2.93 3.55 11.34
CA THR A 71 -2.46 4.81 10.73
C THR A 71 -2.27 4.56 9.23
N VAL A 72 -3.18 5.13 8.44
CA VAL A 72 -3.23 4.91 6.98
C VAL A 72 -2.76 6.16 6.25
N THR A 73 -1.91 5.98 5.24
CA THR A 73 -1.58 6.99 4.25
C THR A 73 -2.42 6.74 3.01
N LEU A 74 -3.20 7.75 2.59
CA LEU A 74 -4.17 7.68 1.50
C LEU A 74 -3.74 8.54 0.33
N ASP A 75 -3.89 7.99 -0.88
CA ASP A 75 -3.87 8.72 -2.14
C ASP A 75 -5.25 8.57 -2.80
N LEU A 76 -5.84 9.70 -3.22
CA LEU A 76 -7.18 9.74 -3.79
C LEU A 76 -7.15 10.47 -5.13
N PHE A 77 -7.63 9.80 -6.16
CA PHE A 77 -7.63 10.33 -7.52
C PHE A 77 -8.99 10.19 -8.20
N VAL A 78 -9.26 11.14 -9.10
CA VAL A 78 -10.34 11.05 -10.09
C VAL A 78 -9.77 11.39 -11.47
N ASP A 79 -10.41 10.96 -12.53
CA ASP A 79 -10.09 11.47 -13.87
C ASP A 79 -10.69 12.87 -14.06
N LEU A 80 -10.07 13.67 -14.93
CA LEU A 80 -10.51 15.03 -15.23
C LEU A 80 -10.78 15.19 -16.72
N PRO A 81 -12.01 15.55 -17.13
CA PRO A 81 -12.32 15.74 -18.53
C PRO A 81 -11.58 16.95 -19.13
N ALA A 82 -11.37 16.95 -20.44
CA ALA A 82 -10.70 18.03 -21.18
C ALA A 82 -11.41 19.39 -21.05
N SER A 83 -12.72 19.38 -20.81
CA SER A 83 -13.56 20.56 -20.66
C SER A 83 -13.41 21.28 -19.32
N GLN A 84 -12.73 20.69 -18.34
CA GLN A 84 -12.63 21.23 -16.98
C GLN A 84 -11.19 21.60 -16.62
N LYS A 85 -10.98 22.79 -16.08
CA LYS A 85 -9.66 23.34 -15.75
C LYS A 85 -9.00 22.65 -14.56
N GLY A 86 -9.77 22.28 -13.53
CA GLY A 86 -9.22 21.69 -12.31
C GLY A 86 -10.23 20.85 -11.52
N SER A 87 -9.72 20.05 -10.61
CA SER A 87 -10.52 19.28 -9.66
C SER A 87 -10.72 20.05 -8.34
N HIS A 88 -11.87 19.88 -7.71
CA HIS A 88 -12.16 20.46 -6.39
C HIS A 88 -11.52 19.62 -5.29
N MET A 89 -10.24 19.88 -5.00
CA MET A 89 -9.43 19.08 -4.05
C MET A 89 -10.02 19.05 -2.63
N SER A 90 -10.71 20.11 -2.19
CA SER A 90 -11.38 20.15 -0.89
C SER A 90 -12.40 19.03 -0.73
N ARG A 91 -13.13 18.67 -1.79
CA ARG A 91 -14.13 17.60 -1.79
C ARG A 91 -13.52 16.24 -1.43
N ASN A 92 -12.25 15.99 -1.82
CA ASN A 92 -11.54 14.76 -1.46
C ASN A 92 -11.29 14.69 0.05
N LEU A 93 -10.80 15.77 0.65
CA LEU A 93 -10.46 15.83 2.08
C LEU A 93 -11.72 15.85 2.97
N GLU A 94 -12.76 16.57 2.57
CA GLU A 94 -14.07 16.56 3.22
C GLU A 94 -14.65 15.15 3.26
N LEU A 95 -14.67 14.46 2.11
CA LEU A 95 -15.15 13.08 2.02
C LEU A 95 -14.36 12.14 2.93
N VAL A 96 -13.03 12.20 2.89
CA VAL A 96 -12.19 11.36 3.75
C VAL A 96 -12.50 11.62 5.22
N SER A 97 -12.69 12.87 5.62
CA SER A 97 -13.04 13.20 7.01
C SER A 97 -14.43 12.65 7.40
N GLU A 98 -15.44 12.80 6.52
CA GLU A 98 -16.78 12.24 6.73
C GLU A 98 -16.75 10.73 6.92
N ILE A 99 -15.99 10.00 6.06
CA ILE A 99 -15.89 8.52 6.14
C ILE A 99 -15.15 8.09 7.40
N ILE A 100 -14.06 8.77 7.76
CA ILE A 100 -13.29 8.44 8.97
C ILE A 100 -14.14 8.62 10.22
N ASP A 101 -14.91 9.71 10.32
CA ASP A 101 -15.84 9.91 11.43
C ASP A 101 -16.90 8.80 11.52
N GLN A 102 -17.26 8.20 10.39
CA GLN A 102 -18.12 7.00 10.36
C GLN A 102 -17.39 5.76 10.87
N THR A 103 -16.10 5.55 10.52
CA THR A 103 -15.35 4.37 11.01
C THR A 103 -15.10 4.39 12.52
N LEU A 104 -15.12 5.57 13.15
CA LEU A 104 -15.06 5.69 14.60
C LEU A 104 -16.33 5.13 15.28
N LYS A 105 -17.48 5.25 14.63
CA LYS A 105 -18.78 4.76 15.14
C LYS A 105 -19.05 3.32 14.72
N THR A 106 -18.70 2.98 13.48
CA THR A 106 -18.92 1.66 12.88
C THR A 106 -17.64 1.29 12.15
N PRO A 107 -16.73 0.53 12.80
CA PRO A 107 -15.49 0.08 12.19
C PRO A 107 -15.76 -0.70 10.89
N VAL A 108 -14.90 -0.51 9.88
CA VAL A 108 -14.96 -1.26 8.63
C VAL A 108 -14.37 -2.66 8.80
N SER A 109 -14.82 -3.62 7.99
CA SER A 109 -14.34 -5.01 8.06
C SER A 109 -12.86 -5.16 7.64
N ASP A 110 -12.44 -4.38 6.65
CA ASP A 110 -11.14 -4.48 6.00
C ASP A 110 -10.76 -3.18 5.29
N LEU A 111 -9.47 -3.02 4.99
CA LEU A 111 -8.92 -1.79 4.40
C LEU A 111 -9.31 -1.64 2.92
N GLU A 112 -9.40 -2.75 2.18
CA GLU A 112 -9.79 -2.74 0.77
C GLU A 112 -11.26 -2.38 0.58
N SER A 113 -12.13 -2.76 1.50
CA SER A 113 -13.54 -2.32 1.51
C SER A 113 -13.68 -0.84 1.87
N PHE A 114 -12.85 -0.33 2.79
CA PHE A 114 -12.75 1.11 3.05
C PHE A 114 -12.35 1.87 1.79
N CYS A 115 -11.32 1.42 1.07
CA CYS A 115 -10.89 2.03 -0.20
C CYS A 115 -11.99 1.98 -1.26
N ALA A 116 -12.69 0.84 -1.37
CA ALA A 116 -13.78 0.65 -2.32
C ALA A 116 -14.94 1.61 -2.09
N THR A 117 -15.42 1.69 -0.84
CA THR A 117 -16.48 2.64 -0.44
C THR A 117 -16.05 4.08 -0.69
N THR A 118 -14.79 4.42 -0.34
CA THR A 118 -14.25 5.76 -0.57
C THR A 118 -14.20 6.09 -2.06
N ALA A 119 -13.79 5.15 -2.93
CA ALA A 119 -13.73 5.34 -4.37
C ALA A 119 -15.14 5.57 -4.98
N GLU A 120 -16.14 4.80 -4.56
CA GLU A 120 -17.52 5.00 -5.02
C GLU A 120 -18.07 6.37 -4.59
N LEU A 121 -17.77 6.81 -3.35
CA LEU A 121 -18.22 8.09 -2.85
C LEU A 121 -17.48 9.27 -3.51
N LEU A 122 -16.22 9.11 -3.91
CA LEU A 122 -15.50 10.10 -4.71
C LEU A 122 -16.21 10.39 -6.02
N LEU A 123 -16.70 9.37 -6.74
CA LEU A 123 -17.47 9.56 -7.95
C LEU A 123 -18.77 10.32 -7.70
N LYS A 124 -19.43 10.13 -6.57
CA LYS A 124 -20.63 10.89 -6.19
C LYS A 124 -20.32 12.36 -5.94
N LYS A 125 -19.18 12.67 -5.29
CA LYS A 125 -18.75 14.06 -5.01
C LYS A 125 -18.19 14.77 -6.26
N HIS A 126 -17.66 14.02 -7.26
CA HIS A 126 -17.09 14.53 -8.49
C HIS A 126 -17.91 14.08 -9.70
N GLU A 127 -19.04 14.76 -9.96
CA GLU A 127 -20.02 14.38 -10.99
C GLU A 127 -19.43 14.27 -12.40
N TYR A 128 -18.39 15.05 -12.69
CA TYR A 128 -17.68 15.06 -13.97
C TYR A 128 -16.76 13.86 -14.18
N ALA A 129 -16.36 13.19 -13.10
CA ALA A 129 -15.42 12.08 -13.17
C ALA A 129 -16.10 10.78 -13.62
N THR A 130 -15.39 9.98 -14.40
CA THR A 130 -15.84 8.66 -14.84
C THR A 130 -15.16 7.53 -14.11
N VAL A 131 -13.99 7.81 -13.52
CA VAL A 131 -13.15 6.87 -12.76
C VAL A 131 -12.66 7.53 -11.48
N SER A 132 -12.63 6.79 -10.40
CA SER A 132 -11.92 7.15 -9.18
C SER A 132 -10.98 6.05 -8.75
N GLU A 133 -9.89 6.42 -8.10
CA GLU A 133 -8.91 5.49 -7.53
C GLU A 133 -8.57 5.92 -6.11
N VAL A 134 -8.51 4.95 -5.20
CA VAL A 134 -8.07 5.15 -3.82
C VAL A 134 -6.99 4.12 -3.54
N LYS A 135 -5.86 4.60 -3.01
CA LYS A 135 -4.77 3.77 -2.53
C LYS A 135 -4.57 4.04 -1.05
N ALA A 136 -4.31 3.00 -0.29
CA ALA A 136 -4.03 3.05 1.13
C ALA A 136 -2.79 2.22 1.45
N GLU A 137 -1.90 2.75 2.27
CA GLU A 137 -0.80 2.00 2.88
C GLU A 137 -0.83 2.24 4.39
N ALA A 138 -0.70 1.16 5.18
CA ALA A 138 -0.71 1.23 6.63
C ALA A 138 0.41 0.37 7.24
N ASP A 139 0.90 0.79 8.41
CA ASP A 139 1.71 -0.08 9.26
C ASP A 139 0.82 -1.14 9.89
N TYR A 140 1.23 -2.39 9.73
CA TYR A 140 0.52 -3.56 10.21
C TYR A 140 1.43 -4.43 11.07
N PHE A 141 0.95 -4.85 12.23
CA PHE A 141 1.75 -5.58 13.20
C PHE A 141 1.16 -6.95 13.46
N LEU A 142 2.02 -7.98 13.44
CA LEU A 142 1.64 -9.35 13.76
C LEU A 142 2.50 -9.91 14.88
N ASP A 143 1.86 -10.75 15.70
CA ASP A 143 2.56 -11.64 16.63
C ASP A 143 3.29 -12.71 15.84
N VAL A 144 4.62 -12.76 15.97
CA VAL A 144 5.48 -13.73 15.29
C VAL A 144 6.25 -14.54 16.34
N ARG A 145 6.33 -15.83 16.10
CA ARG A 145 7.16 -16.72 16.94
C ARG A 145 8.59 -16.70 16.41
N TYR A 146 9.52 -16.23 17.23
CA TYR A 146 10.95 -16.24 16.95
C TYR A 146 11.56 -17.64 16.98
N PRO A 147 12.73 -17.87 16.38
CA PRO A 147 13.45 -19.15 16.47
C PRO A 147 13.70 -19.61 17.91
N SER A 148 13.89 -18.69 18.86
CA SER A 148 13.99 -18.96 20.30
C SER A 148 12.73 -19.55 20.93
N GLY A 149 11.60 -19.53 20.21
CA GLY A 149 10.30 -19.91 20.76
C GLY A 149 9.56 -18.77 21.48
N GLN A 150 10.19 -17.62 21.68
CA GLN A 150 9.54 -16.42 22.20
C GLN A 150 8.59 -15.81 21.15
N THR A 151 7.54 -15.14 21.61
CA THR A 151 6.64 -14.38 20.74
C THR A 151 7.03 -12.90 20.80
N GLY A 152 7.07 -12.24 19.66
CA GLY A 152 7.26 -10.82 19.52
C GLY A 152 6.37 -10.24 18.44
N VAL A 153 6.36 -8.93 18.33
CA VAL A 153 5.54 -8.20 17.34
C VAL A 153 6.44 -7.70 16.22
N GLU A 154 6.14 -8.09 14.98
CA GLU A 154 6.89 -7.66 13.79
C GLU A 154 6.06 -6.71 12.91
N PRO A 155 6.70 -5.68 12.34
CA PRO A 155 6.05 -4.72 11.47
C PRO A 155 6.01 -5.20 10.02
N TYR A 156 4.87 -5.02 9.38
CA TYR A 156 4.62 -5.23 7.96
C TYR A 156 3.92 -4.01 7.37
N LYS A 157 3.82 -3.94 6.03
CA LYS A 157 2.98 -2.97 5.37
C LYS A 157 1.77 -3.65 4.76
N LEU A 158 0.60 -3.15 5.10
CA LEU A 158 -0.66 -3.51 4.46
C LEU A 158 -0.95 -2.48 3.37
N ILE A 159 -1.34 -2.95 2.19
CA ILE A 159 -1.68 -2.14 1.03
C ILE A 159 -3.11 -2.45 0.65
N ALA A 160 -3.89 -1.43 0.31
CA ALA A 160 -5.18 -1.61 -0.31
C ALA A 160 -5.33 -0.63 -1.47
N GLU A 161 -5.93 -1.10 -2.55
CA GLU A 161 -6.25 -0.27 -3.70
C GLU A 161 -7.71 -0.52 -4.12
N ALA A 162 -8.40 0.52 -4.54
CA ALA A 162 -9.71 0.37 -5.15
C ALA A 162 -9.83 1.31 -6.35
N ARG A 163 -10.52 0.82 -7.38
CA ARG A 163 -10.85 1.57 -8.58
C ARG A 163 -12.32 1.39 -8.89
N ALA A 164 -13.06 2.49 -8.89
CA ALA A 164 -14.48 2.51 -9.21
C ALA A 164 -14.70 3.23 -10.54
N HIS A 165 -15.59 2.69 -11.33
CA HIS A 165 -16.07 3.28 -12.58
C HIS A 165 -17.53 3.70 -12.44
N ARG A 166 -17.92 4.76 -13.15
CA ARG A 166 -19.30 5.27 -13.11
C ARG A 166 -20.35 4.29 -13.67
N ASN A 167 -19.93 3.34 -14.48
CA ASN A 167 -20.79 2.24 -14.97
C ASN A 167 -21.08 1.17 -13.90
N GLY A 168 -20.54 1.33 -12.68
CA GLY A 168 -20.73 0.39 -11.57
C GLY A 168 -19.66 -0.71 -11.47
N ASP A 169 -18.67 -0.75 -12.36
CA ASP A 169 -17.52 -1.63 -12.21
C ASP A 169 -16.64 -1.15 -11.04
N LEU A 170 -16.32 -2.07 -10.13
CA LEU A 170 -15.50 -1.81 -8.96
C LEU A 170 -14.52 -2.95 -8.76
N LYS A 171 -13.25 -2.61 -8.76
CA LYS A 171 -12.15 -3.51 -8.43
C LYS A 171 -11.48 -3.07 -7.15
N LYS A 172 -11.16 -4.02 -6.27
CA LYS A 172 -10.40 -3.78 -5.05
C LYS A 172 -9.30 -4.84 -4.89
N LEU A 173 -8.14 -4.41 -4.42
CA LEU A 173 -6.99 -5.26 -4.15
C LEU A 173 -6.58 -5.12 -2.70
N ILE A 174 -6.19 -6.23 -2.10
CA ILE A 174 -5.41 -6.26 -0.86
C ILE A 174 -3.97 -6.63 -1.20
N GLY A 175 -3.03 -6.08 -0.48
CA GLY A 175 -1.62 -6.36 -0.68
C GLY A 175 -0.82 -6.25 0.61
N VAL A 176 0.35 -6.87 0.58
CA VAL A 176 1.33 -6.80 1.66
C VAL A 176 2.71 -6.50 1.11
N LYS A 177 3.54 -5.79 1.89
CA LYS A 177 4.95 -5.61 1.63
C LYS A 177 5.73 -6.13 2.82
N VAL A 178 6.63 -7.05 2.57
CA VAL A 178 7.36 -7.83 3.57
C VAL A 178 8.85 -7.71 3.30
N ILE A 179 9.64 -7.57 4.36
CA ILE A 179 11.10 -7.55 4.28
C ILE A 179 11.62 -8.95 4.65
N GLY A 180 12.50 -9.47 3.81
CA GLY A 180 13.21 -10.73 4.05
C GLY A 180 14.67 -10.64 3.60
N MET A 181 15.33 -11.77 3.53
CA MET A 181 16.71 -11.88 3.08
C MET A 181 16.83 -12.86 1.91
N THR A 182 17.62 -12.49 0.90
CA THR A 182 18.05 -13.36 -0.18
C THR A 182 19.57 -13.50 -0.20
N ALA A 183 20.06 -14.67 -0.57
CA ALA A 183 21.47 -14.97 -0.80
C ALA A 183 21.68 -15.30 -2.29
N CYS A 184 22.73 -14.77 -2.91
CA CYS A 184 22.93 -14.91 -4.36
C CYS A 184 23.37 -16.32 -4.77
N PRO A 185 22.59 -17.03 -5.60
CA PRO A 185 22.98 -18.36 -6.07
C PRO A 185 24.17 -18.31 -7.03
N CYS A 186 24.25 -17.29 -7.89
CA CYS A 186 25.31 -17.15 -8.89
C CYS A 186 26.68 -16.98 -8.24
N ALA A 187 26.82 -16.01 -7.31
CA ALA A 187 28.08 -15.79 -6.60
C ALA A 187 28.51 -17.03 -5.82
N MET A 188 27.56 -17.72 -5.18
CA MET A 188 27.84 -18.97 -4.48
C MET A 188 28.43 -20.04 -5.40
N GLU A 189 27.84 -20.28 -6.56
CA GLU A 189 28.32 -21.28 -7.52
C GLU A 189 29.69 -20.92 -8.11
N VAL A 190 29.92 -19.62 -8.41
CA VAL A 190 31.21 -19.15 -8.91
C VAL A 190 32.31 -19.32 -7.87
N VAL A 191 32.06 -18.91 -6.60
CA VAL A 191 33.04 -19.09 -5.50
C VAL A 191 33.35 -20.60 -5.32
N ARG A 192 32.32 -21.44 -5.29
CA ARG A 192 32.48 -22.90 -5.18
C ARG A 192 33.35 -23.46 -6.30
N LYS A 193 33.17 -22.99 -7.52
CA LYS A 193 33.96 -23.39 -8.69
C LYS A 193 35.42 -22.95 -8.57
N LEU A 194 35.66 -21.70 -8.16
CA LEU A 194 37.01 -21.14 -7.99
C LEU A 194 37.81 -21.83 -6.89
N GLU A 195 37.15 -22.17 -5.80
CA GLU A 195 37.73 -22.86 -4.64
C GLU A 195 37.86 -24.38 -4.84
N GLY A 196 37.44 -24.92 -5.96
CA GLY A 196 37.46 -26.36 -6.24
C GLY A 196 36.60 -27.23 -5.29
N GLN A 197 35.61 -26.59 -4.64
CA GLN A 197 34.77 -27.24 -3.66
C GLN A 197 33.69 -28.14 -4.28
N LYS A 198 33.32 -29.22 -3.59
CA LYS A 198 32.21 -30.09 -4.00
C LYS A 198 30.88 -29.33 -3.84
N LYS A 199 29.85 -29.65 -4.65
CA LYS A 199 28.51 -29.06 -4.58
C LYS A 199 27.84 -29.17 -3.20
N THR A 200 28.24 -30.12 -2.40
CA THR A 200 27.74 -30.36 -1.04
C THR A 200 28.35 -29.45 0.03
N CYS A 201 29.40 -28.68 -0.31
CA CYS A 201 30.04 -27.78 0.62
C CYS A 201 29.39 -26.39 0.60
N PHE A 202 29.29 -25.78 1.76
CA PHE A 202 28.95 -24.37 1.90
C PHE A 202 30.01 -23.50 1.18
N ALA A 203 29.56 -22.61 0.30
CA ALA A 203 30.42 -21.60 -0.29
C ALA A 203 29.94 -20.20 0.10
N PRO A 204 30.84 -19.25 0.32
CA PRO A 204 30.47 -17.87 0.59
C PRO A 204 29.67 -17.26 -0.56
N THR A 205 28.69 -16.43 -0.24
CA THR A 205 27.99 -15.59 -1.18
C THR A 205 27.52 -14.33 -0.50
N HIS A 206 27.24 -13.29 -1.27
CA HIS A 206 26.61 -12.10 -0.72
C HIS A 206 25.14 -12.38 -0.40
N ASN A 207 24.66 -11.72 0.62
CA ASN A 207 23.25 -11.65 0.96
C ASN A 207 22.81 -10.21 1.11
N GLN A 208 21.52 -9.96 1.01
CA GLN A 208 20.95 -8.63 1.02
C GLN A 208 19.49 -8.66 1.46
N ARG A 209 19.02 -7.50 1.86
CA ARG A 209 17.60 -7.27 2.13
C ARG A 209 16.82 -7.37 0.84
N ASN A 210 15.68 -8.07 0.91
CA ASN A 210 14.75 -8.19 -0.20
C ASN A 210 13.36 -7.74 0.27
N ILE A 211 12.68 -6.97 -0.57
CA ILE A 211 11.33 -6.47 -0.34
C ILE A 211 10.39 -7.20 -1.27
N GLY A 212 9.61 -8.12 -0.71
CA GLY A 212 8.55 -8.81 -1.42
C GLY A 212 7.24 -8.06 -1.31
N THR A 213 6.55 -7.88 -2.44
CA THR A 213 5.21 -7.27 -2.49
C THR A 213 4.26 -8.20 -3.21
N LEU A 214 3.14 -8.51 -2.59
CA LEU A 214 2.08 -9.34 -3.16
C LEU A 214 0.77 -8.59 -3.08
N LEU A 215 0.07 -8.42 -4.22
CA LEU A 215 -1.30 -7.88 -4.26
C LEU A 215 -2.20 -8.90 -4.96
N ILE A 216 -3.42 -9.04 -4.43
CA ILE A 216 -4.44 -9.94 -4.97
C ILE A 216 -5.76 -9.16 -5.06
N GLU A 217 -6.44 -9.24 -6.22
CA GLU A 217 -7.77 -8.71 -6.38
C GLU A 217 -8.77 -9.50 -5.52
N VAL A 218 -9.65 -8.81 -4.81
CA VAL A 218 -10.67 -9.42 -3.97
C VAL A 218 -12.02 -9.30 -4.68
N PRO A 219 -12.58 -10.41 -5.18
CA PRO A 219 -13.89 -10.40 -5.83
C PRO A 219 -15.00 -9.91 -4.89
N ARG A 220 -16.07 -9.34 -5.44
CA ARG A 220 -17.23 -8.90 -4.65
C ARG A 220 -17.86 -10.09 -3.92
N GLY A 221 -18.16 -9.89 -2.64
CA GLY A 221 -18.87 -10.91 -1.82
C GLY A 221 -17.97 -12.06 -1.31
N THR A 222 -16.66 -11.98 -1.52
CA THR A 222 -15.71 -12.98 -1.01
C THR A 222 -14.80 -12.38 0.05
N GLN A 223 -14.51 -13.15 1.11
CA GLN A 223 -13.51 -12.85 2.14
C GLN A 223 -12.38 -13.89 2.09
N LEU A 224 -12.05 -14.36 0.91
CA LEU A 224 -11.12 -15.49 0.76
C LEU A 224 -9.64 -15.10 0.90
N VAL A 225 -9.29 -13.81 0.81
CA VAL A 225 -7.89 -13.36 0.85
C VAL A 225 -7.60 -12.67 2.18
N ASP A 226 -6.68 -13.25 2.96
CA ASP A 226 -6.27 -12.72 4.26
C ASP A 226 -4.82 -12.20 4.22
N ALA A 227 -4.58 -11.03 4.82
CA ALA A 227 -3.26 -10.40 4.85
C ALA A 227 -2.21 -11.22 5.61
N ASP A 228 -2.62 -11.90 6.69
CA ASP A 228 -1.71 -12.72 7.50
C ASP A 228 -1.20 -13.91 6.67
N ASP A 229 -2.08 -14.55 5.89
CA ASP A 229 -1.71 -15.61 4.95
C ASP A 229 -0.78 -15.08 3.83
N MET A 230 -1.06 -13.89 3.30
CA MET A 230 -0.22 -13.26 2.27
C MET A 230 1.18 -12.95 2.81
N ILE A 231 1.29 -12.46 4.05
CA ILE A 231 2.59 -12.22 4.71
C ILE A 231 3.38 -13.52 4.79
N GLN A 232 2.76 -14.61 5.23
CA GLN A 232 3.41 -15.93 5.30
C GLN A 232 3.87 -16.43 3.93
N ILE A 233 3.06 -16.23 2.87
CA ILE A 233 3.44 -16.57 1.50
C ILE A 233 4.72 -15.84 1.11
N VAL A 234 4.78 -14.52 1.33
CA VAL A 234 5.94 -13.70 0.96
C VAL A 234 7.17 -14.08 1.80
N GLU A 235 7.05 -14.23 3.12
CA GLU A 235 8.16 -14.64 3.99
C GLU A 235 8.77 -15.98 3.59
N ASN A 236 7.93 -16.97 3.29
CA ASN A 236 8.37 -18.30 2.88
C ASN A 236 9.00 -18.32 1.48
N SER A 237 8.80 -17.28 0.69
CA SER A 237 9.39 -17.14 -0.65
C SER A 237 10.82 -16.62 -0.63
N PHE A 238 11.30 -16.04 0.47
CA PHE A 238 12.70 -15.62 0.63
C PHE A 238 13.67 -16.78 0.92
N SER A 239 14.97 -16.49 0.88
CA SER A 239 15.99 -17.40 1.41
C SER A 239 15.83 -17.58 2.91
N SER A 240 15.50 -16.50 3.62
CA SER A 240 15.13 -16.50 5.04
C SER A 240 14.26 -15.27 5.36
N PRO A 241 13.31 -15.37 6.31
CA PRO A 241 12.71 -14.19 6.93
C PRO A 241 13.75 -13.39 7.69
N THR A 242 13.40 -12.17 8.10
CA THR A 242 14.16 -11.30 9.00
C THR A 242 13.38 -11.09 10.29
N TYR A 243 14.09 -10.80 11.40
CA TYR A 243 13.48 -10.58 12.69
C TYR A 243 14.08 -9.36 13.38
N SER A 244 13.29 -8.66 14.18
CA SER A 244 13.73 -7.49 14.95
C SER A 244 14.70 -7.88 16.08
N ILE A 245 14.57 -9.09 16.62
CA ILE A 245 15.40 -9.58 17.73
C ILE A 245 15.91 -10.98 17.42
N LEU A 246 17.23 -11.13 17.44
CA LEU A 246 17.92 -12.42 17.33
C LEU A 246 19.04 -12.51 18.37
N LYS A 247 19.25 -13.69 18.95
CA LYS A 247 20.42 -14.00 19.76
C LYS A 247 21.53 -14.56 18.86
N ARG A 248 22.79 -14.54 19.31
CA ARG A 248 23.98 -14.99 18.55
C ARG A 248 23.82 -16.33 17.85
N ARG A 249 23.22 -17.31 18.50
CA ARG A 249 22.97 -18.63 17.91
C ARG A 249 21.93 -18.58 16.82
N GLU A 250 20.86 -17.83 17.04
CA GLU A 250 19.77 -17.64 16.08
C GLU A 250 20.24 -16.89 14.83
N GLU A 251 21.13 -15.88 15.00
CA GLU A 251 21.78 -15.19 13.88
C GLU A 251 22.54 -16.17 13.00
N ALA A 252 23.37 -17.05 13.62
CA ALA A 252 24.12 -18.07 12.90
C ALA A 252 23.20 -19.05 12.16
N GLU A 253 22.15 -19.55 12.82
CA GLU A 253 21.17 -20.47 12.23
C GLU A 253 20.41 -19.81 11.05
N LEU A 254 20.07 -18.52 11.17
CA LEU A 254 19.41 -17.77 10.12
C LEU A 254 20.32 -17.59 8.90
N VAL A 255 21.58 -17.22 9.09
CA VAL A 255 22.59 -17.12 8.03
C VAL A 255 22.75 -18.45 7.31
N LEU A 256 22.94 -19.56 8.07
CA LEU A 256 23.05 -20.88 7.49
C LEU A 256 21.80 -21.27 6.68
N LYS A 257 20.59 -20.98 7.22
CA LYS A 257 19.32 -21.20 6.52
C LYS A 257 19.26 -20.44 5.21
N ALA A 258 19.60 -19.14 5.21
CA ALA A 258 19.56 -18.31 4.02
C ALA A 258 20.52 -18.83 2.92
N HIS A 259 21.74 -19.21 3.31
CA HIS A 259 22.73 -19.74 2.37
C HIS A 259 22.43 -21.18 1.92
N SER A 260 21.60 -21.93 2.65
CA SER A 260 21.13 -23.24 2.20
C SER A 260 20.04 -23.16 1.13
N LYS A 261 19.40 -22.00 0.97
CA LYS A 261 18.32 -21.73 0.01
C LYS A 261 18.58 -20.43 -0.76
N PRO A 262 19.69 -20.34 -1.50
CA PRO A 262 19.98 -19.12 -2.27
C PRO A 262 18.92 -18.91 -3.33
N LYS A 263 18.48 -17.67 -3.53
CA LYS A 263 17.41 -17.30 -4.46
C LYS A 263 17.69 -15.97 -5.15
N PHE A 264 17.38 -15.92 -6.43
CA PHE A 264 17.25 -14.67 -7.19
C PHE A 264 15.91 -13.99 -6.91
N VAL A 265 15.77 -12.72 -7.28
CA VAL A 265 14.49 -11.99 -7.22
C VAL A 265 13.41 -12.67 -8.05
N GLU A 266 13.79 -13.30 -9.18
CA GLU A 266 12.90 -14.08 -10.04
C GLU A 266 12.35 -15.33 -9.32
N ASP A 267 13.20 -16.00 -8.54
CA ASP A 267 12.78 -17.19 -7.78
C ASP A 267 11.79 -16.81 -6.69
N VAL A 268 12.02 -15.68 -6.02
CA VAL A 268 11.08 -15.15 -5.00
C VAL A 268 9.72 -14.89 -5.62
N VAL A 269 9.66 -14.25 -6.80
CA VAL A 269 8.39 -14.00 -7.51
C VAL A 269 7.71 -15.32 -7.90
N ARG A 270 8.45 -16.29 -8.47
CA ARG A 270 7.89 -17.61 -8.85
C ARG A 270 7.35 -18.37 -7.65
N ASP A 271 8.06 -18.33 -6.53
CA ASP A 271 7.65 -19.00 -5.29
C ASP A 271 6.39 -18.37 -4.68
N MET A 272 6.29 -17.03 -4.68
CA MET A 272 5.06 -16.32 -4.28
C MET A 272 3.87 -16.76 -5.15
N LEU A 273 4.00 -16.72 -6.48
CA LEU A 273 2.93 -17.10 -7.40
C LEU A 273 2.51 -18.56 -7.23
N SER A 274 3.47 -19.46 -7.08
CA SER A 274 3.21 -20.88 -6.82
C SER A 274 2.49 -21.10 -5.49
N ALA A 275 2.85 -20.34 -4.44
CA ALA A 275 2.19 -20.42 -3.14
C ALA A 275 0.77 -19.83 -3.18
N VAL A 276 0.56 -18.71 -3.90
CA VAL A 276 -0.77 -18.12 -4.15
C VAL A 276 -1.68 -19.15 -4.82
N LEU A 277 -1.21 -19.81 -5.88
CA LEU A 277 -2.00 -20.80 -6.62
C LEU A 277 -2.42 -21.99 -5.73
N ARG A 278 -1.53 -22.44 -4.84
CA ARG A 278 -1.84 -23.53 -3.89
C ARG A 278 -2.81 -23.09 -2.80
N LYS A 279 -2.61 -21.89 -2.25
CA LYS A 279 -3.41 -21.40 -1.11
C LYS A 279 -4.81 -20.97 -1.53
N TYR A 280 -4.93 -20.34 -2.70
CA TYR A 280 -6.15 -19.71 -3.20
C TYR A 280 -6.67 -20.42 -4.45
N ILE A 281 -6.70 -21.75 -4.40
CA ILE A 281 -7.08 -22.59 -5.54
C ILE A 281 -8.50 -22.33 -6.04
N ASP A 282 -9.41 -21.87 -5.16
CA ASP A 282 -10.81 -21.62 -5.48
C ASP A 282 -11.10 -20.19 -5.99
N LEU A 283 -10.07 -19.33 -6.09
CA LEU A 283 -10.29 -18.00 -6.66
C LEU A 283 -10.65 -18.08 -8.15
N PRO A 284 -11.56 -17.20 -8.62
CA PRO A 284 -11.91 -17.10 -10.04
C PRO A 284 -10.70 -16.84 -10.95
N ASN A 285 -10.79 -17.31 -12.20
CA ASN A 285 -9.68 -17.21 -13.17
C ASN A 285 -9.29 -15.75 -13.50
N GLU A 286 -10.24 -14.83 -13.46
CA GLU A 286 -10.06 -13.41 -13.77
C GLU A 286 -9.38 -12.61 -12.65
N VAL A 287 -9.21 -13.19 -11.47
CA VAL A 287 -8.60 -12.52 -10.32
C VAL A 287 -7.17 -12.12 -10.62
N LEU A 288 -6.89 -10.82 -10.54
CA LEU A 288 -5.56 -10.23 -10.76
C LEU A 288 -4.64 -10.55 -9.57
N VAL A 289 -3.41 -10.96 -9.91
CA VAL A 289 -2.32 -11.17 -8.95
C VAL A 289 -1.09 -10.39 -9.41
N ILE A 290 -0.48 -9.64 -8.50
CA ILE A 290 0.77 -8.91 -8.74
C ILE A 290 1.78 -9.36 -7.70
N ALA A 291 2.89 -9.94 -8.14
CA ALA A 291 4.00 -10.34 -7.28
C ALA A 291 5.26 -9.62 -7.70
N ARG A 292 5.95 -8.97 -6.75
CA ARG A 292 7.20 -8.21 -6.96
C ARG A 292 8.23 -8.63 -5.94
N SER A 293 9.48 -8.61 -6.35
CA SER A 293 10.64 -8.77 -5.49
C SER A 293 11.68 -7.73 -5.88
N GLU A 294 12.11 -6.93 -4.91
CA GLU A 294 13.17 -5.94 -5.06
C GLU A 294 14.27 -6.23 -4.04
N SER A 295 15.48 -6.43 -4.53
CA SER A 295 16.67 -6.76 -3.74
C SER A 295 17.56 -5.53 -3.61
N GLU A 296 17.84 -5.09 -2.38
CA GLU A 296 18.80 -4.04 -2.11
C GLU A 296 20.21 -4.65 -2.14
N GLU A 297 20.82 -4.70 -3.34
CA GLU A 297 22.06 -5.42 -3.59
C GLU A 297 23.23 -4.93 -2.74
N SER A 298 23.92 -5.86 -2.05
CA SER A 298 25.00 -5.51 -1.12
C SER A 298 26.34 -5.24 -1.81
N ILE A 299 26.58 -5.81 -2.99
CA ILE A 299 27.83 -5.65 -3.74
C ILE A 299 27.70 -4.75 -4.98
N HIS A 300 26.48 -4.32 -5.32
CA HIS A 300 26.17 -3.45 -6.45
C HIS A 300 25.59 -2.11 -5.98
N LYS A 301 25.69 -1.07 -6.83
CA LYS A 301 25.09 0.25 -6.58
C LYS A 301 23.65 0.38 -7.03
N HIS A 302 23.08 -0.65 -7.59
CA HIS A 302 21.70 -0.73 -8.08
C HIS A 302 20.99 -1.89 -7.41
N ASN A 303 19.67 -1.84 -7.39
CA ASN A 303 18.82 -2.93 -6.92
C ASN A 303 18.53 -3.90 -8.07
N ALA A 304 18.26 -5.16 -7.74
CA ALA A 304 17.67 -6.11 -8.66
C ALA A 304 16.14 -6.13 -8.46
N PHE A 305 15.38 -6.30 -9.54
CA PHE A 305 13.93 -6.24 -9.53
C PHE A 305 13.32 -7.29 -10.43
N ALA A 306 12.27 -7.97 -9.95
CA ALA A 306 11.42 -8.85 -10.75
C ALA A 306 9.94 -8.60 -10.41
N GLU A 307 9.09 -8.68 -11.42
CA GLU A 307 7.63 -8.54 -11.27
C GLU A 307 6.89 -9.48 -12.22
N ARG A 308 5.77 -10.00 -11.77
CA ARG A 308 4.75 -10.62 -12.64
C ARG A 308 3.38 -10.02 -12.28
N VAL A 309 2.72 -9.48 -13.29
CA VAL A 309 1.31 -9.11 -13.28
C VAL A 309 0.57 -10.17 -14.09
N THR A 310 -0.39 -10.85 -13.49
CA THR A 310 -1.03 -12.03 -14.09
C THR A 310 -2.42 -12.25 -13.48
N THR A 311 -3.14 -13.24 -13.97
CA THR A 311 -4.39 -13.71 -13.37
C THR A 311 -4.25 -15.12 -12.82
N ILE A 312 -5.17 -15.53 -11.95
CA ILE A 312 -5.22 -16.92 -11.43
C ILE A 312 -5.35 -17.91 -12.59
N GLY A 313 -6.15 -17.57 -13.62
CA GLY A 313 -6.33 -18.43 -14.81
C GLY A 313 -5.04 -18.63 -15.60
N GLU A 314 -4.23 -17.58 -15.78
CA GLU A 314 -2.92 -17.69 -16.44
C GLU A 314 -1.90 -18.51 -15.62
N LEU A 315 -2.01 -18.52 -14.29
CA LEU A 315 -1.12 -19.30 -13.43
C LEU A 315 -1.48 -20.81 -13.42
N ARG A 316 -2.69 -21.17 -13.83
CA ARG A 316 -3.15 -22.58 -13.91
C ARG A 316 -2.72 -23.27 -15.20
N ASN A 317 -2.37 -22.50 -16.24
CA ASN A 317 -1.90 -22.98 -17.54
C ASN A 317 -0.38 -23.12 -17.56
#